data_9bd1d81d704b3e1645c66eafb5c271d3
#
_entry.id   9bd1d81d704b3e1645c66eafb5c271d3
#
_cell.length_a   1.000
_cell.length_b   1.000
_cell.length_c   1.000
_cell.angle_alpha   90.00
_cell.angle_beta   90.00
_cell.angle_gamma   90.00
#
_symmetry.space_group_name_H-M   'P 1'
#
loop_
_entity.id
_entity.type
_entity.pdbx_description
1 polymer ?
#
loop_
_entity_poly.entity_id
_entity_poly.type
_entity_poly.pdbx_seq_one_letter_code
_entity_poly.pdbx_strand_id
1 'polypeptide(L)'
;MKRIVLALALALACTVSFAQSKIITESIQSKYLGCEQKYNVYLPDGYDASVSYPVVYLLHGLWGCYKDWAGTGRMKDVVDPLIASGEIVPMVIVMPNAGDADVHNYQNGYFNVKDWPYEDFFFQEFTHEVETRFHCGGSKGRRAIMGLSMGGGGSIVYAQRHPEMFSSSYGMSAWLDNKHREVRGADLEGSKLILTDQSVREHSAPDFIEKADEATIGKLKSVKWFLDCGDDDGLMPLSVDLYLKMRKAGIPAQLRIRDGGHTWEYWHTALYTALPFASRNFSR
;
A
#
# COMPACT_ATOMS: atom_id res chain seq x y z
N MET A 1 -58.24 -12.53 -49.91
CA MET A 1 -57.23 -11.51 -49.66
C MET A 1 -56.88 -11.59 -48.16
N LYS A 2 -55.76 -12.25 -47.82
CA LYS A 2 -55.29 -12.44 -46.44
C LYS A 2 -54.25 -11.33 -46.16
N ARG A 3 -54.52 -10.45 -45.20
CA ARG A 3 -53.58 -9.44 -44.75
C ARG A 3 -52.64 -10.08 -43.73
N ILE A 4 -51.35 -10.19 -44.06
CA ILE A 4 -50.28 -10.58 -43.13
C ILE A 4 -49.86 -9.30 -42.43
N VAL A 5 -50.11 -9.26 -41.12
CA VAL A 5 -49.56 -8.21 -40.24
C VAL A 5 -48.20 -8.68 -39.73
N LEU A 6 -47.15 -8.03 -40.24
CA LEU A 6 -45.77 -8.28 -39.80
C LEU A 6 -45.51 -7.41 -38.55
N ALA A 7 -45.48 -8.04 -37.37
CA ALA A 7 -45.10 -7.37 -36.13
C ALA A 7 -43.56 -7.33 -36.00
N LEU A 8 -42.96 -6.15 -36.20
CA LEU A 8 -41.54 -5.91 -35.93
C LEU A 8 -41.35 -5.76 -34.42
N ALA A 9 -40.83 -6.79 -33.78
CA ALA A 9 -40.36 -6.68 -32.37
C ALA A 9 -38.99 -5.98 -32.37
N LEU A 10 -38.95 -4.71 -32.02
CA LEU A 10 -37.73 -3.99 -31.76
C LEU A 10 -37.18 -4.45 -30.40
N ALA A 11 -36.18 -5.35 -30.40
CA ALA A 11 -35.42 -5.69 -29.23
C ALA A 11 -34.48 -4.49 -28.91
N LEU A 12 -34.88 -3.70 -27.92
CA LEU A 12 -34.00 -2.67 -27.34
C LEU A 12 -32.91 -3.37 -26.54
N ALA A 13 -31.79 -3.66 -27.21
CA ALA A 13 -30.58 -4.10 -26.48
C ALA A 13 -30.05 -2.88 -25.71
N CYS A 14 -30.46 -2.76 -24.43
CA CYS A 14 -29.74 -1.89 -23.51
C CYS A 14 -28.32 -2.43 -23.37
N THR A 15 -27.40 -1.86 -24.11
CA THR A 15 -25.96 -2.03 -23.83
C THR A 15 -25.68 -1.31 -22.51
N VAL A 16 -25.75 -2.06 -21.43
CA VAL A 16 -25.23 -1.58 -20.15
C VAL A 16 -23.71 -1.50 -20.35
N SER A 17 -23.23 -0.31 -20.66
CA SER A 17 -21.79 -0.02 -20.65
C SER A 17 -21.37 0.00 -19.19
N PHE A 18 -20.89 -1.13 -18.69
CA PHE A 18 -20.19 -1.15 -17.42
C PHE A 18 -18.92 -0.31 -17.59
N ALA A 19 -18.75 0.66 -16.73
CA ALA A 19 -17.52 1.46 -16.72
C ALA A 19 -16.36 0.55 -16.31
N GLN A 20 -15.53 0.18 -17.28
CA GLN A 20 -14.38 -0.70 -17.06
C GLN A 20 -13.47 -0.12 -15.96
N SER A 21 -12.90 -0.99 -15.13
CA SER A 21 -11.90 -0.59 -14.12
C SER A 21 -10.77 0.22 -14.77
N LYS A 22 -10.29 1.25 -14.09
CA LYS A 22 -9.28 2.14 -14.64
C LYS A 22 -8.24 2.54 -13.60
N ILE A 23 -7.04 2.86 -14.07
CA ILE A 23 -6.02 3.55 -13.29
C ILE A 23 -5.92 4.97 -13.84
N ILE A 24 -6.04 5.94 -12.95
CA ILE A 24 -5.89 7.37 -13.28
C ILE A 24 -4.70 7.93 -12.51
N THR A 25 -4.05 8.94 -13.10
CA THR A 25 -3.01 9.72 -12.43
C THR A 25 -3.60 11.04 -12.00
N GLU A 26 -3.40 11.36 -10.73
CA GLU A 26 -3.85 12.59 -10.11
C GLU A 26 -2.68 13.30 -9.41
N SER A 27 -2.92 14.52 -8.96
CA SER A 27 -1.93 15.26 -8.20
C SER A 27 -2.57 16.06 -7.07
N ILE A 28 -1.77 16.35 -6.06
CA ILE A 28 -2.08 17.22 -4.94
C ILE A 28 -0.96 18.24 -4.78
N GLN A 29 -1.32 19.54 -4.65
CA GLN A 29 -0.36 20.56 -4.25
C GLN A 29 -0.18 20.51 -2.74
N SER A 30 0.94 19.96 -2.29
CA SER A 30 1.21 19.79 -0.87
C SER A 30 1.71 21.07 -0.22
N LYS A 31 1.14 21.40 0.94
CA LYS A 31 1.64 22.48 1.82
C LYS A 31 2.82 22.01 2.66
N TYR A 32 2.81 20.73 3.07
CA TYR A 32 3.89 20.14 3.85
C TYR A 32 5.18 20.00 3.06
N LEU A 33 5.08 19.54 1.79
CA LEU A 33 6.24 19.28 0.94
C LEU A 33 6.61 20.48 0.06
N GLY A 34 5.74 21.50 -0.04
CA GLY A 34 5.97 22.68 -0.86
C GLY A 34 5.97 22.44 -2.38
N CYS A 35 5.51 21.29 -2.82
CA CYS A 35 5.52 20.89 -4.23
C CYS A 35 4.27 20.08 -4.60
N GLU A 36 4.07 19.91 -5.93
CA GLU A 36 3.05 19.01 -6.45
C GLU A 36 3.49 17.55 -6.26
N GLN A 37 2.60 16.73 -5.67
CA GLN A 37 2.79 15.29 -5.54
C GLN A 37 1.81 14.55 -6.44
N LYS A 38 2.34 13.66 -7.28
CA LYS A 38 1.53 12.79 -8.16
C LYS A 38 1.28 11.44 -7.49
N TYR A 39 0.13 10.87 -7.80
CA TYR A 39 -0.25 9.53 -7.35
C TYR A 39 -1.14 8.86 -8.39
N ASN A 40 -1.13 7.53 -8.41
CA ASN A 40 -2.08 6.75 -9.18
C ASN A 40 -3.22 6.26 -8.30
N VAL A 41 -4.40 6.15 -8.89
CA VAL A 41 -5.59 5.58 -8.26
C VAL A 41 -6.20 4.55 -9.18
N TYR A 42 -6.36 3.33 -8.67
CA TYR A 42 -7.20 2.32 -9.30
C TYR A 42 -8.64 2.49 -8.81
N LEU A 43 -9.56 2.58 -9.75
CA LEU A 43 -11.00 2.60 -9.54
C LEU A 43 -11.60 1.30 -10.07
N PRO A 44 -12.39 0.56 -9.27
CA PRO A 44 -12.94 -0.74 -9.67
C PRO A 44 -13.94 -0.60 -10.81
N ASP A 45 -14.24 -1.71 -11.46
CA ASP A 45 -15.32 -1.79 -12.44
C ASP A 45 -16.65 -1.32 -11.83
N GLY A 46 -17.41 -0.52 -12.57
CA GLY A 46 -18.64 0.08 -12.07
C GLY A 46 -18.46 1.11 -10.94
N TYR A 47 -17.25 1.69 -10.77
CA TYR A 47 -17.03 2.72 -9.76
C TYR A 47 -18.05 3.85 -9.85
N ASP A 48 -18.71 4.14 -8.73
CA ASP A 48 -19.70 5.21 -8.55
C ASP A 48 -19.27 6.11 -7.38
N ALA A 49 -19.04 7.39 -7.65
CA ALA A 49 -18.61 8.36 -6.63
C ALA A 49 -19.65 8.62 -5.52
N SER A 50 -20.90 8.16 -5.69
CA SER A 50 -21.93 8.20 -4.63
C SER A 50 -21.80 7.06 -3.61
N VAL A 51 -21.03 6.02 -3.95
CA VAL A 51 -20.78 4.83 -3.11
C VAL A 51 -19.45 4.98 -2.39
N SER A 52 -19.43 4.70 -1.09
CA SER A 52 -18.18 4.69 -0.32
C SER A 52 -17.49 3.34 -0.46
N TYR A 53 -16.20 3.34 -0.85
CA TYR A 53 -15.37 2.15 -1.02
C TYR A 53 -14.36 1.99 0.12
N PRO A 54 -13.95 0.77 0.49
CA PRO A 54 -12.70 0.60 1.26
C PRO A 54 -11.50 1.05 0.42
N VAL A 55 -10.42 1.42 1.08
CA VAL A 55 -9.19 1.88 0.43
C VAL A 55 -7.99 1.06 0.85
N VAL A 56 -7.12 0.78 -0.12
CA VAL A 56 -5.79 0.22 0.08
C VAL A 56 -4.76 1.25 -0.35
N TYR A 57 -3.86 1.63 0.55
CA TYR A 57 -2.66 2.38 0.21
C TYR A 57 -1.57 1.38 -0.15
N LEU A 58 -1.07 1.43 -1.40
CA LEU A 58 -0.13 0.47 -1.97
C LEU A 58 1.21 1.16 -2.27
N LEU A 59 2.19 0.97 -1.39
CA LEU A 59 3.44 1.71 -1.36
C LEU A 59 4.50 1.06 -2.24
N HIS A 60 5.24 1.89 -3.03
CA HIS A 60 6.33 1.44 -3.89
C HIS A 60 7.65 1.25 -3.13
N GLY A 61 8.64 0.63 -3.77
CA GLY A 61 9.98 0.41 -3.22
C GLY A 61 10.94 1.58 -3.42
N LEU A 62 12.16 1.42 -2.90
CA LEU A 62 13.26 2.35 -3.14
C LEU A 62 13.51 2.45 -4.65
N TRP A 63 13.80 3.67 -5.13
CA TRP A 63 13.97 4.02 -6.54
C TRP A 63 12.72 3.86 -7.42
N GLY A 64 11.59 3.64 -6.78
CA GLY A 64 10.31 3.56 -7.43
C GLY A 64 9.53 4.86 -7.39
N CYS A 65 8.32 4.78 -7.94
CA CYS A 65 7.37 5.89 -7.98
C CYS A 65 5.92 5.41 -8.01
N TYR A 66 5.00 6.34 -8.02
CA TYR A 66 3.55 6.07 -8.10
C TYR A 66 3.11 5.22 -9.30
N LYS A 67 3.94 5.07 -10.36
CA LYS A 67 3.60 4.31 -11.57
C LYS A 67 3.94 2.83 -11.47
N ASP A 68 4.80 2.43 -10.53
CA ASP A 68 5.44 1.12 -10.56
C ASP A 68 4.45 -0.03 -10.37
N TRP A 69 3.53 0.09 -9.43
CA TRP A 69 2.52 -0.94 -9.22
C TRP A 69 1.55 -1.09 -10.40
N ALA A 70 1.24 0.03 -11.07
CA ALA A 70 0.41 0.03 -12.26
C ALA A 70 1.14 -0.54 -13.49
N GLY A 71 2.41 -0.16 -13.68
CA GLY A 71 3.26 -0.56 -14.79
C GLY A 71 3.93 -1.91 -14.56
N THR A 72 5.10 -1.90 -13.93
CA THR A 72 5.91 -3.11 -13.73
C THR A 72 5.21 -4.14 -12.84
N GLY A 73 4.53 -3.68 -11.79
CA GLY A 73 3.78 -4.53 -10.87
C GLY A 73 2.51 -5.12 -11.45
N ARG A 74 1.98 -4.55 -12.54
CA ARG A 74 0.79 -5.04 -13.25
C ARG A 74 -0.36 -5.39 -12.30
N MET A 75 -0.55 -4.56 -11.25
CA MET A 75 -1.49 -4.86 -10.17
C MET A 75 -2.94 -5.04 -10.67
N LYS A 76 -3.32 -4.34 -11.75
CA LYS A 76 -4.66 -4.44 -12.33
C LYS A 76 -4.97 -5.86 -12.82
N ASP A 77 -3.97 -6.59 -13.34
CA ASP A 77 -4.12 -7.98 -13.81
C ASP A 77 -4.45 -8.95 -12.68
N VAL A 78 -4.19 -8.56 -11.42
CA VAL A 78 -4.53 -9.33 -10.21
C VAL A 78 -5.84 -8.84 -9.60
N VAL A 79 -6.03 -7.53 -9.50
CA VAL A 79 -7.20 -6.94 -8.83
C VAL A 79 -8.50 -7.25 -9.57
N ASP A 80 -8.53 -7.04 -10.90
CA ASP A 80 -9.75 -7.21 -11.69
C ASP A 80 -10.31 -8.64 -11.61
N PRO A 81 -9.53 -9.72 -11.82
CA PRO A 81 -10.02 -11.08 -11.66
C PRO A 81 -10.49 -11.39 -10.23
N LEU A 82 -9.80 -10.89 -9.21
CA LEU A 82 -10.19 -11.13 -7.82
C LEU A 82 -11.52 -10.44 -7.45
N ILE A 83 -11.79 -9.24 -7.99
CA ILE A 83 -13.09 -8.57 -7.83
C ILE A 83 -14.15 -9.32 -8.63
N ALA A 84 -13.88 -9.67 -9.89
CA ALA A 84 -14.83 -10.35 -10.76
C ALA A 84 -15.26 -11.73 -10.24
N SER A 85 -14.34 -12.46 -9.57
CA SER A 85 -14.63 -13.73 -8.91
C SER A 85 -15.36 -13.59 -7.56
N GLY A 86 -15.44 -12.38 -7.01
CA GLY A 86 -15.97 -12.12 -5.67
C GLY A 86 -15.04 -12.53 -4.53
N GLU A 87 -13.77 -12.85 -4.82
CA GLU A 87 -12.77 -13.18 -3.80
C GLU A 87 -12.37 -11.94 -2.96
N ILE A 88 -12.40 -10.76 -3.57
CA ILE A 88 -12.24 -9.50 -2.88
C ILE A 88 -13.42 -8.56 -3.17
N VAL A 89 -13.73 -7.70 -2.21
CA VAL A 89 -14.72 -6.63 -2.39
C VAL A 89 -14.17 -5.56 -3.34
N PRO A 90 -15.02 -4.87 -4.13
CA PRO A 90 -14.59 -3.67 -4.85
C PRO A 90 -13.96 -2.66 -3.91
N MET A 91 -12.80 -2.13 -4.27
CA MET A 91 -12.03 -1.20 -3.45
C MET A 91 -11.28 -0.19 -4.31
N VAL A 92 -10.99 0.96 -3.76
CA VAL A 92 -10.07 1.94 -4.32
C VAL A 92 -8.64 1.56 -3.89
N ILE A 93 -7.68 1.60 -4.83
CA ILE A 93 -6.27 1.38 -4.50
C ILE A 93 -5.47 2.62 -4.87
N VAL A 94 -4.78 3.17 -3.90
CA VAL A 94 -4.02 4.43 -4.02
C VAL A 94 -2.54 4.12 -3.98
N MET A 95 -1.82 4.58 -4.98
CA MET A 95 -0.37 4.38 -5.15
C MET A 95 0.32 5.75 -5.05
N PRO A 96 0.73 6.18 -3.85
CA PRO A 96 1.39 7.46 -3.64
C PRO A 96 2.83 7.45 -4.18
N ASN A 97 3.42 8.63 -4.33
CA ASN A 97 4.83 8.82 -4.59
C ASN A 97 5.57 9.25 -3.32
N ALA A 98 6.60 8.54 -2.91
CA ALA A 98 7.39 8.90 -1.73
C ALA A 98 8.51 9.90 -2.02
N GLY A 99 8.95 10.01 -3.28
CA GLY A 99 9.95 10.97 -3.74
C GLY A 99 9.37 12.36 -4.02
N ASP A 100 10.22 13.24 -4.53
CA ASP A 100 9.79 14.54 -5.04
C ASP A 100 9.09 14.41 -6.42
N ALA A 101 8.78 15.55 -7.06
CA ALA A 101 8.11 15.57 -8.36
C ALA A 101 8.90 14.88 -9.48
N ASP A 102 10.23 14.80 -9.35
CA ASP A 102 11.09 14.03 -10.23
C ASP A 102 11.07 12.56 -9.81
N VAL A 103 10.54 11.74 -10.67
CA VAL A 103 10.20 10.33 -10.51
C VAL A 103 11.31 9.44 -9.95
N HIS A 104 12.57 9.89 -9.95
CA HIS A 104 13.74 9.14 -9.49
C HIS A 104 14.55 9.88 -8.43
N ASN A 105 14.01 10.91 -7.80
CA ASN A 105 14.70 11.62 -6.75
C ASN A 105 14.31 11.07 -5.38
N TYR A 106 15.28 10.45 -4.68
CA TYR A 106 15.08 9.71 -3.43
C TYR A 106 15.25 10.63 -2.24
N GLN A 107 14.17 11.23 -1.79
CA GLN A 107 14.27 12.12 -0.64
C GLN A 107 14.19 11.33 0.68
N ASN A 108 13.24 10.42 0.79
CA ASN A 108 13.12 9.53 1.93
C ASN A 108 12.27 8.30 1.61
N GLY A 109 12.14 7.43 2.60
CA GLY A 109 11.38 6.21 2.48
C GLY A 109 10.02 6.23 3.16
N TYR A 110 9.24 7.28 3.11
CA TYR A 110 7.93 7.48 3.76
C TYR A 110 7.93 8.18 5.11
N PHE A 111 9.09 8.47 5.72
CA PHE A 111 9.15 9.11 7.04
C PHE A 111 9.51 10.59 6.93
N ASN A 112 9.32 11.32 8.02
CA ASN A 112 9.78 12.69 8.09
C ASN A 112 11.31 12.74 8.16
N VAL A 113 11.91 13.48 7.23
CA VAL A 113 13.31 13.85 7.28
C VAL A 113 13.45 15.36 7.16
N LYS A 114 14.65 15.89 7.39
CA LYS A 114 14.90 17.32 7.30
C LYS A 114 14.44 17.85 5.93
N ASP A 115 13.65 18.91 5.95
CA ASP A 115 13.09 19.60 4.77
C ASP A 115 12.15 18.75 3.88
N TRP A 116 11.74 17.57 4.37
CA TRP A 116 10.80 16.67 3.68
C TRP A 116 9.91 15.91 4.67
N PRO A 117 8.88 16.55 5.26
CA PRO A 117 7.98 15.96 6.26
C PRO A 117 6.93 15.06 5.61
N TYR A 118 7.36 13.93 5.01
CA TYR A 118 6.49 13.09 4.20
C TYR A 118 5.42 12.34 5.01
N GLU A 119 5.74 11.88 6.22
CA GLU A 119 4.76 11.22 7.10
C GLU A 119 3.63 12.20 7.48
N ASP A 120 3.99 13.45 7.80
CA ASP A 120 3.00 14.50 8.08
C ASP A 120 2.14 14.81 6.86
N PHE A 121 2.74 14.94 5.68
CA PHE A 121 2.00 15.06 4.43
C PHE A 121 1.02 13.91 4.24
N PHE A 122 1.47 12.66 4.43
CA PHE A 122 0.64 11.48 4.21
C PHE A 122 -0.59 11.45 5.12
N PHE A 123 -0.41 11.71 6.42
CA PHE A 123 -1.50 11.59 7.40
C PHE A 123 -2.36 12.85 7.53
N GLN A 124 -1.78 14.04 7.40
CA GLN A 124 -2.50 15.31 7.65
C GLN A 124 -3.11 15.92 6.39
N GLU A 125 -2.64 15.53 5.21
CA GLU A 125 -3.05 16.14 3.95
C GLU A 125 -3.51 15.10 2.93
N PHE A 126 -2.64 14.16 2.56
CA PHE A 126 -2.86 13.24 1.46
C PHE A 126 -4.04 12.28 1.68
N THR A 127 -4.10 11.60 2.83
CA THR A 127 -5.19 10.65 3.11
C THR A 127 -6.55 11.33 3.10
N HIS A 128 -6.65 12.53 3.67
CA HIS A 128 -7.91 13.28 3.71
C HIS A 128 -8.38 13.70 2.31
N GLU A 129 -7.47 14.26 1.50
CA GLU A 129 -7.76 14.68 0.12
C GLU A 129 -8.24 13.50 -0.74
N VAL A 130 -7.47 12.40 -0.71
CA VAL A 130 -7.77 11.20 -1.50
C VAL A 130 -9.11 10.57 -1.09
N GLU A 131 -9.36 10.41 0.20
CA GLU A 131 -10.58 9.78 0.69
C GLU A 131 -11.83 10.63 0.42
N THR A 132 -11.69 11.95 0.50
CA THR A 132 -12.76 12.88 0.13
C THR A 132 -13.04 12.82 -1.38
N ARG A 133 -11.99 12.92 -2.19
CA ARG A 133 -12.09 12.98 -3.65
C ARG A 133 -12.64 11.72 -4.28
N PHE A 134 -12.27 10.54 -3.74
CA PHE A 134 -12.68 9.23 -4.27
C PHE A 134 -13.76 8.54 -3.42
N HIS A 135 -14.33 9.23 -2.46
CA HIS A 135 -15.35 8.72 -1.57
C HIS A 135 -15.00 7.32 -1.05
N CYS A 136 -13.82 7.19 -0.44
CA CYS A 136 -13.30 5.93 0.07
C CYS A 136 -12.75 6.06 1.49
N GLY A 137 -12.40 4.95 2.13
CA GLY A 137 -11.83 4.93 3.48
C GLY A 137 -12.79 5.41 4.56
N GLY A 138 -12.48 6.56 5.17
CA GLY A 138 -13.31 7.23 6.18
C GLY A 138 -13.21 6.65 7.59
N SER A 139 -12.77 5.42 7.77
CA SER A 139 -12.60 4.79 9.08
C SER A 139 -11.50 3.73 9.09
N LYS A 140 -11.00 3.37 10.27
CA LYS A 140 -10.02 2.30 10.46
C LYS A 140 -10.43 1.01 9.74
N GLY A 141 -11.68 0.58 9.93
CA GLY A 141 -12.19 -0.67 9.37
C GLY A 141 -12.26 -0.69 7.85
N ARG A 142 -12.08 0.44 7.20
CA ARG A 142 -12.15 0.58 5.74
C ARG A 142 -10.81 0.97 5.10
N ARG A 143 -9.71 1.01 5.90
CA ARG A 143 -8.36 1.31 5.42
C ARG A 143 -7.45 0.12 5.61
N ALA A 144 -6.67 -0.21 4.58
CA ALA A 144 -5.54 -1.11 4.65
C ALA A 144 -4.31 -0.43 4.05
N ILE A 145 -3.13 -0.83 4.50
CA ILE A 145 -1.87 -0.36 3.95
C ILE A 145 -0.97 -1.54 3.64
N MET A 146 -0.32 -1.51 2.48
CA MET A 146 0.60 -2.54 2.04
C MET A 146 1.67 -1.97 1.13
N GLY A 147 2.75 -2.70 0.95
CA GLY A 147 3.81 -2.25 0.06
C GLY A 147 4.94 -3.26 -0.05
N LEU A 148 5.89 -2.95 -0.94
CA LEU A 148 7.07 -3.76 -1.18
C LEU A 148 8.34 -3.06 -0.69
N SER A 149 9.32 -3.82 -0.20
CA SER A 149 10.67 -3.32 0.12
C SER A 149 10.62 -2.12 1.08
N MET A 150 11.10 -0.95 0.66
CA MET A 150 10.95 0.32 1.37
C MET A 150 9.48 0.63 1.72
N GLY A 151 8.56 0.45 0.77
CA GLY A 151 7.12 0.61 1.01
C GLY A 151 6.53 -0.49 1.89
N GLY A 152 7.12 -1.68 1.89
CA GLY A 152 6.80 -2.75 2.84
C GLY A 152 7.14 -2.33 4.27
N GLY A 153 8.33 -1.77 4.48
CA GLY A 153 8.75 -1.17 5.76
C GLY A 153 7.84 0.00 6.15
N GLY A 154 7.59 0.93 5.22
CA GLY A 154 6.68 2.05 5.44
C GLY A 154 5.28 1.62 5.86
N SER A 155 4.71 0.60 5.21
CA SER A 155 3.38 0.10 5.55
C SER A 155 3.30 -0.51 6.96
N ILE A 156 4.32 -1.24 7.38
CA ILE A 156 4.39 -1.80 8.73
C ILE A 156 4.57 -0.69 9.76
N VAL A 157 5.52 0.21 9.57
CA VAL A 157 5.82 1.29 10.51
C VAL A 157 4.67 2.28 10.65
N TYR A 158 4.00 2.64 9.55
CA TYR A 158 2.83 3.49 9.61
C TYR A 158 1.71 2.87 10.46
N ALA A 159 1.44 1.57 10.27
CA ALA A 159 0.44 0.89 11.07
C ALA A 159 0.88 0.67 12.54
N GLN A 160 2.18 0.62 12.83
CA GLN A 160 2.69 0.61 14.21
C GLN A 160 2.51 1.96 14.91
N ARG A 161 2.77 3.05 14.20
CA ARG A 161 2.72 4.42 14.75
C ARG A 161 1.29 4.97 14.78
N HIS A 162 0.43 4.53 13.85
CA HIS A 162 -0.97 4.94 13.70
C HIS A 162 -1.92 3.74 13.69
N PRO A 163 -1.94 2.91 14.76
CA PRO A 163 -2.74 1.69 14.81
C PRO A 163 -4.25 1.95 14.77
N GLU A 164 -4.68 3.20 15.01
CA GLU A 164 -6.07 3.64 14.87
C GLU A 164 -6.49 3.89 13.42
N MET A 165 -5.54 3.99 12.49
CA MET A 165 -5.81 4.34 11.10
C MET A 165 -6.14 3.13 10.22
N PHE A 166 -5.55 1.96 10.47
CA PHE A 166 -5.60 0.83 9.55
C PHE A 166 -6.18 -0.43 10.17
N SER A 167 -7.05 -1.13 9.44
CA SER A 167 -7.55 -2.47 9.79
C SER A 167 -6.47 -3.52 9.66
N SER A 168 -5.61 -3.38 8.64
CA SER A 168 -4.55 -4.33 8.33
C SER A 168 -3.35 -3.68 7.66
N SER A 169 -2.18 -4.31 7.86
CA SER A 169 -0.92 -3.97 7.21
C SER A 169 -0.26 -5.22 6.64
N TYR A 170 0.27 -5.11 5.40
CA TYR A 170 0.95 -6.20 4.70
C TYR A 170 2.30 -5.72 4.15
N GLY A 171 3.38 -6.26 4.67
CA GLY A 171 4.74 -5.95 4.22
C GLY A 171 5.31 -7.05 3.33
N MET A 172 5.58 -6.73 2.04
CA MET A 172 6.24 -7.62 1.10
C MET A 172 7.74 -7.31 1.07
N SER A 173 8.61 -8.29 1.33
CA SER A 173 10.07 -8.05 1.32
C SER A 173 10.45 -6.79 2.09
N ALA A 174 9.88 -6.60 3.28
CA ALA A 174 9.84 -5.31 3.96
C ALA A 174 11.22 -4.89 4.50
N TRP A 175 11.64 -3.65 4.18
CA TRP A 175 12.84 -3.04 4.75
C TRP A 175 12.51 -2.44 6.12
N LEU A 176 12.66 -3.27 7.16
CA LEU A 176 12.16 -3.00 8.51
C LEU A 176 13.19 -2.42 9.47
N ASP A 177 14.46 -2.53 9.14
CA ASP A 177 15.58 -2.05 9.95
C ASP A 177 16.83 -1.90 9.07
N ASN A 178 17.76 -1.07 9.53
CA ASN A 178 19.04 -0.86 8.84
C ASN A 178 20.26 -0.87 9.79
N LYS A 179 20.14 -1.48 10.96
CA LYS A 179 21.21 -1.47 11.98
C LYS A 179 22.48 -2.17 11.56
N HIS A 180 22.36 -3.21 10.73
CA HIS A 180 23.47 -4.07 10.33
C HIS A 180 24.07 -3.69 8.96
N ARG A 181 23.49 -2.71 8.28
CA ARG A 181 24.03 -2.20 7.04
C ARG A 181 25.02 -1.10 7.33
N GLU A 182 26.33 -1.39 7.21
CA GLU A 182 27.33 -0.34 7.14
C GLU A 182 27.09 0.47 5.85
N VAL A 183 26.60 1.69 6.01
CA VAL A 183 26.62 2.69 4.94
C VAL A 183 28.09 3.00 4.71
N ARG A 184 28.70 2.43 3.71
CA ARG A 184 30.11 2.69 3.37
C ARG A 184 30.28 4.13 2.91
N GLY A 185 30.89 4.93 3.76
CA GLY A 185 30.79 6.38 3.88
C GLY A 185 31.23 7.22 2.69
N ALA A 186 32.19 6.81 1.87
CA ALA A 186 32.80 7.73 0.88
C ALA A 186 31.90 8.06 -0.33
N ASP A 187 30.98 7.15 -0.70
CA ASP A 187 30.16 7.35 -1.90
C ASP A 187 28.80 8.02 -1.61
N LEU A 188 28.53 8.34 -0.35
CA LEU A 188 27.20 8.75 0.10
C LEU A 188 27.16 10.15 0.73
N GLU A 189 28.31 10.81 0.94
CA GLU A 189 28.37 12.16 1.49
C GLU A 189 27.61 13.14 0.58
N GLY A 190 26.49 13.69 1.11
CA GLY A 190 25.57 14.51 0.34
C GLY A 190 24.49 13.73 -0.43
N SER A 191 24.51 12.41 -0.41
CA SER A 191 23.49 11.57 -1.05
C SER A 191 22.19 11.54 -0.23
N LYS A 192 21.05 11.74 -0.90
CA LYS A 192 19.72 11.59 -0.29
C LYS A 192 19.46 10.18 0.24
N LEU A 193 20.19 9.18 -0.23
CA LEU A 193 20.14 7.80 0.26
C LEU A 193 20.55 7.68 1.73
N ILE A 194 21.48 8.55 2.21
CA ILE A 194 21.86 8.59 3.64
C ILE A 194 20.64 8.95 4.49
N LEU A 195 19.84 9.94 4.07
CA LEU A 195 18.65 10.35 4.81
C LEU A 195 17.62 9.21 4.87
N THR A 196 17.46 8.48 3.76
CA THR A 196 16.58 7.29 3.72
C THR A 196 17.09 6.19 4.65
N ASP A 197 18.38 5.87 4.61
CA ASP A 197 19.01 4.89 5.50
C ASP A 197 18.85 5.26 6.98
N GLN A 198 19.10 6.53 7.33
CA GLN A 198 18.92 7.04 8.68
C GLN A 198 17.46 6.95 9.11
N SER A 199 16.54 7.36 8.25
CA SER A 199 15.11 7.33 8.57
C SER A 199 14.59 5.91 8.82
N VAL A 200 15.05 4.90 8.06
CA VAL A 200 14.71 3.49 8.31
C VAL A 200 15.29 3.00 9.64
N ARG A 201 16.51 3.40 9.98
CA ARG A 201 17.15 3.06 11.26
C ARG A 201 16.41 3.68 12.45
N GLU A 202 16.02 4.94 12.34
CA GLU A 202 15.27 5.67 13.37
C GLU A 202 13.85 5.12 13.55
N HIS A 203 13.29 4.53 12.48
CA HIS A 203 11.97 3.93 12.46
C HIS A 203 12.02 2.39 12.42
N SER A 204 13.00 1.79 13.06
CA SER A 204 13.13 0.32 13.14
C SER A 204 11.85 -0.32 13.69
N ALA A 205 11.17 -1.10 12.85
CA ALA A 205 9.95 -1.79 13.24
C ALA A 205 10.16 -2.85 14.34
N PRO A 206 11.28 -3.63 14.33
CA PRO A 206 11.60 -4.54 15.44
C PRO A 206 11.84 -3.83 16.77
N ASP A 207 12.56 -2.69 16.75
CA ASP A 207 12.83 -1.91 17.95
C ASP A 207 11.59 -1.27 18.54
N PHE A 208 10.67 -0.85 17.68
CA PHE A 208 9.39 -0.32 18.12
C PHE A 208 8.65 -1.34 19.00
N ILE A 209 8.62 -2.62 18.57
CA ILE A 209 7.98 -3.68 19.38
C ILE A 209 8.71 -3.92 20.69
N GLU A 210 10.04 -3.92 20.69
CA GLU A 210 10.84 -4.16 21.91
C GLU A 210 10.68 -3.05 22.96
N LYS A 211 10.44 -1.82 22.52
CA LYS A 211 10.30 -0.64 23.39
C LYS A 211 8.85 -0.31 23.74
N ALA A 212 7.87 -1.00 23.10
CA ALA A 212 6.46 -0.71 23.27
C ALA A 212 5.97 -1.10 24.68
N ASP A 213 5.24 -0.19 25.31
CA ASP A 213 4.52 -0.45 26.55
C ASP A 213 3.25 -1.30 26.33
N GLU A 214 2.63 -1.74 27.42
CA GLU A 214 1.42 -2.57 27.36
C GLU A 214 0.25 -1.88 26.65
N ALA A 215 0.10 -0.56 26.78
CA ALA A 215 -0.95 0.20 26.15
C ALA A 215 -0.74 0.23 24.61
N THR A 216 0.49 0.44 24.16
CA THR A 216 0.88 0.38 22.76
C THR A 216 0.67 -1.04 22.20
N ILE A 217 1.15 -2.08 22.90
CA ILE A 217 0.91 -3.47 22.50
C ILE A 217 -0.59 -3.77 22.38
N GLY A 218 -1.41 -3.25 23.30
CA GLY A 218 -2.87 -3.36 23.23
C GLY A 218 -3.45 -2.77 21.94
N LYS A 219 -2.98 -1.60 21.53
CA LYS A 219 -3.39 -0.96 20.27
C LYS A 219 -2.95 -1.77 19.05
N LEU A 220 -1.70 -2.27 19.03
CA LEU A 220 -1.16 -3.07 17.93
C LEU A 220 -1.94 -4.38 17.72
N LYS A 221 -2.51 -4.99 18.75
CA LYS A 221 -3.37 -6.18 18.63
C LYS A 221 -4.65 -5.92 17.85
N SER A 222 -5.06 -4.67 17.68
CA SER A 222 -6.25 -4.29 16.92
C SER A 222 -6.02 -4.18 15.41
N VAL A 223 -4.76 -4.24 14.95
CA VAL A 223 -4.37 -4.28 13.53
C VAL A 223 -4.09 -5.74 13.13
N LYS A 224 -4.41 -6.11 11.90
CA LYS A 224 -4.05 -7.41 11.33
C LYS A 224 -2.74 -7.27 10.57
N TRP A 225 -1.76 -8.11 10.90
CA TRP A 225 -0.40 -8.03 10.41
C TRP A 225 -0.05 -9.21 9.52
N PHE A 226 0.58 -8.93 8.39
CA PHE A 226 1.14 -9.97 7.51
C PHE A 226 2.52 -9.55 7.01
N LEU A 227 3.50 -10.43 7.19
CA LEU A 227 4.86 -10.31 6.67
C LEU A 227 5.05 -11.40 5.60
N ASP A 228 5.55 -11.01 4.43
CA ASP A 228 5.69 -11.90 3.26
C ASP A 228 7.04 -11.63 2.59
N CYS A 229 7.88 -12.65 2.48
CA CYS A 229 9.22 -12.49 1.93
C CYS A 229 9.67 -13.75 1.19
N GLY A 230 10.48 -13.58 0.15
CA GLY A 230 11.14 -14.69 -0.51
C GLY A 230 12.26 -15.28 0.37
N ASP A 231 12.53 -16.56 0.24
CA ASP A 231 13.63 -17.23 0.94
C ASP A 231 15.02 -16.84 0.43
N ASP A 232 15.10 -16.43 -0.86
CA ASP A 232 16.31 -15.87 -1.49
C ASP A 232 16.41 -14.33 -1.36
N ASP A 233 15.49 -13.70 -0.62
CA ASP A 233 15.50 -12.25 -0.40
C ASP A 233 16.38 -11.88 0.79
N GLY A 234 17.37 -10.99 0.57
CA GLY A 234 18.27 -10.51 1.64
C GLY A 234 17.57 -9.81 2.81
N LEU A 235 16.30 -9.40 2.66
CA LEU A 235 15.49 -8.80 3.72
C LEU A 235 14.64 -9.83 4.50
N MET A 236 14.68 -11.10 4.12
CA MET A 236 13.93 -12.16 4.80
C MET A 236 14.23 -12.25 6.30
N PRO A 237 15.48 -12.15 6.78
CA PRO A 237 15.78 -12.18 8.20
C PRO A 237 15.08 -11.08 9.01
N LEU A 238 14.87 -9.89 8.42
CA LEU A 238 14.15 -8.79 9.09
C LEU A 238 12.67 -9.11 9.29
N SER A 239 12.05 -9.76 8.31
CA SER A 239 10.64 -10.21 8.41
C SER A 239 10.48 -11.28 9.49
N VAL A 240 11.43 -12.21 9.60
CA VAL A 240 11.43 -13.26 10.63
C VAL A 240 11.65 -12.65 12.02
N ASP A 241 12.61 -11.72 12.18
CA ASP A 241 12.90 -11.07 13.46
C ASP A 241 11.67 -10.30 13.97
N LEU A 242 11.07 -9.46 13.13
CA LEU A 242 9.86 -8.73 13.51
C LEU A 242 8.72 -9.69 13.91
N TYR A 243 8.50 -10.74 13.13
CA TYR A 243 7.47 -11.73 13.45
C TYR A 243 7.67 -12.37 14.82
N LEU A 244 8.90 -12.79 15.13
CA LEU A 244 9.23 -13.40 16.42
C LEU A 244 9.04 -12.42 17.58
N LYS A 245 9.43 -11.15 17.41
CA LYS A 245 9.20 -10.09 18.40
C LYS A 245 7.72 -9.81 18.62
N MET A 246 6.94 -9.71 17.57
CA MET A 246 5.48 -9.56 17.66
C MET A 246 4.84 -10.73 18.41
N ARG A 247 5.23 -11.96 18.09
CA ARG A 247 4.75 -13.16 18.80
C ARG A 247 5.10 -13.14 20.28
N LYS A 248 6.36 -12.78 20.63
CA LYS A 248 6.82 -12.66 22.02
C LYS A 248 6.01 -11.61 22.78
N ALA A 249 5.64 -10.50 22.12
CA ALA A 249 4.78 -9.45 22.68
C ALA A 249 3.29 -9.81 22.71
N GLY A 250 2.91 -10.99 22.21
CA GLY A 250 1.52 -11.43 22.14
C GLY A 250 0.68 -10.68 21.10
N ILE A 251 1.33 -10.11 20.06
CA ILE A 251 0.67 -9.48 18.92
C ILE A 251 0.45 -10.56 17.84
N PRO A 252 -0.81 -10.85 17.46
CA PRO A 252 -1.08 -11.80 16.39
C PRO A 252 -0.57 -11.28 15.04
N ALA A 253 0.31 -12.03 14.39
CA ALA A 253 0.85 -11.73 13.08
C ALA A 253 0.92 -13.00 12.23
N GLN A 254 0.87 -12.85 10.91
CA GLN A 254 1.13 -13.91 9.94
C GLN A 254 2.49 -13.71 9.31
N LEU A 255 3.19 -14.80 9.03
CA LEU A 255 4.44 -14.82 8.28
C LEU A 255 4.32 -15.85 7.17
N ARG A 256 4.70 -15.46 5.96
CA ARG A 256 4.88 -16.36 4.83
C ARG A 256 6.28 -16.19 4.26
N ILE A 257 7.01 -17.29 4.20
CA ILE A 257 8.25 -17.40 3.44
C ILE A 257 7.98 -18.40 2.31
N ARG A 258 8.31 -18.04 1.08
CA ARG A 258 8.15 -18.89 -0.10
C ARG A 258 9.30 -18.68 -1.07
N ASP A 259 9.48 -19.62 -1.97
CA ASP A 259 10.47 -19.55 -3.05
C ASP A 259 10.41 -18.20 -3.79
N GLY A 260 11.56 -17.56 -3.96
CA GLY A 260 11.74 -16.31 -4.69
C GLY A 260 12.61 -15.26 -3.98
N GLY A 261 12.99 -14.23 -4.73
CA GLY A 261 13.90 -13.18 -4.30
C GLY A 261 13.23 -11.79 -4.28
N HIS A 262 14.08 -10.75 -4.20
CA HIS A 262 13.66 -9.33 -4.18
C HIS A 262 13.29 -8.84 -5.58
N THR A 263 12.17 -9.31 -6.13
CA THR A 263 11.80 -9.11 -7.53
C THR A 263 10.34 -8.72 -7.72
N TRP A 264 10.05 -8.05 -8.83
CA TRP A 264 8.68 -7.70 -9.22
C TRP A 264 7.79 -8.92 -9.46
N GLU A 265 8.35 -10.05 -9.90
CA GLU A 265 7.62 -11.30 -10.05
C GLU A 265 7.10 -11.80 -8.69
N TYR A 266 7.97 -11.75 -7.67
CA TYR A 266 7.56 -12.08 -6.30
C TYR A 266 6.42 -11.19 -5.83
N TRP A 267 6.57 -9.87 -5.95
CA TRP A 267 5.59 -8.90 -5.44
C TRP A 267 4.28 -8.91 -6.22
N HIS A 268 4.33 -9.11 -7.55
CA HIS A 268 3.12 -9.30 -8.35
C HIS A 268 2.31 -10.50 -7.84
N THR A 269 2.96 -11.64 -7.64
CA THR A 269 2.29 -12.86 -7.14
C THR A 269 1.87 -12.75 -5.67
N ALA A 270 2.55 -11.94 -4.86
CA ALA A 270 2.15 -11.66 -3.49
C ALA A 270 0.80 -10.95 -3.37
N LEU A 271 0.39 -10.17 -4.39
CA LEU A 271 -0.91 -9.51 -4.42
C LEU A 271 -2.10 -10.49 -4.33
N TYR A 272 -1.96 -11.72 -4.84
CA TYR A 272 -2.99 -12.77 -4.70
C TYR A 272 -3.23 -13.21 -3.24
N THR A 273 -2.34 -12.85 -2.33
CA THR A 273 -2.54 -13.06 -0.87
C THR A 273 -2.86 -11.73 -0.17
N ALA A 274 -2.16 -10.66 -0.54
CA ALA A 274 -2.26 -9.38 0.13
C ALA A 274 -3.65 -8.72 -0.03
N LEU A 275 -4.20 -8.75 -1.24
CA LEU A 275 -5.52 -8.15 -1.52
C LEU A 275 -6.66 -8.93 -0.83
N PRO A 276 -6.74 -10.27 -0.91
CA PRO A 276 -7.69 -11.04 -0.12
C PRO A 276 -7.51 -10.87 1.39
N PHE A 277 -6.27 -10.73 1.88
CA PHE A 277 -6.02 -10.43 3.29
C PHE A 277 -6.62 -9.09 3.69
N ALA A 278 -6.39 -8.01 2.93
CA ALA A 278 -6.99 -6.71 3.20
C ALA A 278 -8.53 -6.78 3.14
N SER A 279 -9.07 -7.38 2.07
CA SER A 279 -10.52 -7.49 1.83
C SER A 279 -11.27 -8.17 2.98
N ARG A 280 -10.71 -9.25 3.52
CA ARG A 280 -11.31 -9.98 4.66
C ARG A 280 -11.27 -9.20 5.98
N ASN A 281 -10.40 -8.21 6.08
CA ASN A 281 -10.22 -7.40 7.29
C ASN A 281 -10.92 -6.04 7.21
N PHE A 282 -11.59 -5.73 6.12
CA PHE A 282 -12.48 -4.58 6.06
C PHE A 282 -13.77 -4.84 6.85
N SER A 283 -14.26 -3.80 7.53
CA SER A 283 -15.59 -3.81 8.13
C SER A 283 -16.65 -3.84 7.02
N ARG A 284 -17.65 -4.67 7.20
CA ARG A 284 -18.82 -4.77 6.32
C ARG A 284 -19.78 -3.62 6.55
#